data_543e20aa7fd7e3cf68f723bc74b7bc7b
#
_entry.id   543e20aa7fd7e3cf68f723bc74b7bc7b
#
_cell.length_a   1.000
_cell.length_b   1.000
_cell.length_c   1.000
_cell.angle_alpha   90.00
_cell.angle_beta   90.00
_cell.angle_gamma   90.00
#
_symmetry.space_group_name_H-M   'P 1'
#
loop_
_entity.id
_entity.type
_entity.pdbx_description
1 polymer ?
#
loop_
_entity_poly.entity_id
_entity_poly.type
_entity_poly.pdbx_seq_one_letter_code
_entity_poly.pdbx_strand_id
1 'polypeptide(L)'
;MAAAHGWWLFYSGGDWRTASYATGVAWCPTITGPCRDVLTRPLLPSTPTMRTPSGLSTFVDTRGRRWAAFTTTVLIPSRYRPGRFYDNRVLDVAPLITR
;
A
#
# COMPACT_ATOMS: atom_id res chain seq x y z
N MET A 1 3.58 -11.61 -1.86
CA MET A 1 4.91 -11.81 -1.21
C MET A 1 4.94 -13.17 -0.55
N ALA A 2 5.91 -13.99 -0.90
CA ALA A 2 6.02 -15.32 -0.31
C ALA A 2 6.42 -15.25 1.17
N ALA A 3 5.89 -16.16 1.97
CA ALA A 3 6.22 -16.36 3.37
C ALA A 3 6.45 -17.85 3.64
N ALA A 4 6.85 -18.21 4.87
CA ALA A 4 7.20 -19.59 5.19
C ALA A 4 6.08 -20.60 4.93
N HIS A 5 4.82 -20.21 5.17
CA HIS A 5 3.68 -21.14 5.10
C HIS A 5 2.54 -20.60 4.27
N GLY A 6 2.80 -19.66 3.36
CA GLY A 6 1.76 -19.08 2.52
C GLY A 6 2.22 -17.80 1.85
N TRP A 7 1.26 -16.90 1.58
CA TRP A 7 1.51 -15.68 0.82
C TRP A 7 0.83 -14.49 1.47
N TRP A 8 1.52 -13.36 1.46
CA TRP A 8 0.92 -12.08 1.78
C TRP A 8 0.45 -11.41 0.50
N LEU A 9 -0.82 -11.02 0.46
CA LEU A 9 -1.39 -10.27 -0.65
C LEU A 9 -1.61 -8.83 -0.21
N PHE A 10 -0.92 -7.89 -0.85
CA PHE A 10 -1.15 -6.47 -0.65
C PHE A 10 -2.07 -5.97 -1.74
N TYR A 11 -3.09 -5.22 -1.38
CA TYR A 11 -4.08 -4.76 -2.34
C TYR A 11 -4.53 -3.34 -2.03
N SER A 12 -5.02 -2.65 -3.05
CA SER A 12 -5.58 -1.31 -2.92
C SER A 12 -7.09 -1.42 -2.84
N GLY A 13 -7.71 -0.65 -1.94
CA GLY A 13 -9.16 -0.66 -1.76
C GLY A 13 -9.69 0.68 -1.32
N GLY A 14 -11.00 0.85 -1.40
CA GLY A 14 -11.66 2.10 -1.14
C GLY A 14 -11.90 2.90 -2.42
N ASP A 15 -12.38 4.14 -2.27
CA ASP A 15 -12.60 5.02 -3.42
C ASP A 15 -11.30 5.73 -3.77
N TRP A 16 -10.72 5.39 -4.93
CA TRP A 16 -9.43 5.94 -5.37
C TRP A 16 -9.42 7.47 -5.52
N ARG A 17 -10.59 8.11 -5.51
CA ARG A 17 -10.74 9.56 -5.61
C ARG A 17 -10.75 10.26 -4.25
N THR A 18 -10.73 9.53 -3.16
CA THR A 18 -10.86 10.08 -1.81
C THR A 18 -9.78 9.54 -0.88
N ALA A 19 -9.70 10.09 0.33
CA ALA A 19 -8.77 9.62 1.36
C ALA A 19 -9.12 8.23 1.91
N SER A 20 -10.25 7.63 1.50
CA SER A 20 -10.58 6.25 1.86
C SER A 20 -9.75 5.22 1.08
N TYR A 21 -9.12 5.64 -0.04
CA TYR A 21 -8.26 4.75 -0.81
C TYR A 21 -6.99 4.44 -0.02
N ALA A 22 -6.71 3.17 0.18
CA ALA A 22 -5.67 2.74 1.09
C ALA A 22 -5.15 1.35 0.70
N THR A 23 -4.06 0.92 1.31
CA THR A 23 -3.48 -0.40 1.10
C THR A 23 -3.87 -1.34 2.22
N GLY A 24 -4.46 -2.48 1.85
CA GLY A 24 -4.76 -3.57 2.76
C GLY A 24 -3.80 -4.74 2.60
N VAL A 25 -3.87 -5.69 3.51
CA VAL A 25 -3.10 -6.92 3.46
C VAL A 25 -3.97 -8.12 3.81
N ALA A 26 -3.84 -9.18 3.02
CA ALA A 26 -4.53 -10.44 3.23
C ALA A 26 -3.54 -11.60 3.29
N TRP A 27 -3.94 -12.67 3.94
CA TRP A 27 -3.19 -13.91 4.02
C TRP A 27 -3.81 -14.96 3.11
N CYS A 28 -2.96 -15.63 2.33
CA CYS A 28 -3.36 -16.68 1.41
C CYS A 28 -2.57 -17.94 1.74
N PRO A 29 -3.24 -19.07 2.09
CA PRO A 29 -2.53 -20.33 2.35
C PRO A 29 -1.86 -20.89 1.11
N THR A 30 -2.44 -20.62 -0.08
CA THR A 30 -1.81 -20.95 -1.38
C THR A 30 -1.84 -19.70 -2.26
N ILE A 31 -1.04 -19.71 -3.34
CA ILE A 31 -0.96 -18.57 -4.25
C ILE A 31 -2.29 -18.25 -4.94
N THR A 32 -3.17 -19.22 -5.03
CA THR A 32 -4.51 -19.05 -5.62
C THR A 32 -5.59 -18.75 -4.58
N GLY A 33 -5.23 -18.68 -3.31
CA GLY A 33 -6.18 -18.41 -2.22
C GLY A 33 -6.86 -19.67 -1.70
N PRO A 34 -8.01 -19.54 -1.02
CA PRO A 34 -8.67 -18.26 -0.72
C PRO A 34 -7.84 -17.39 0.24
N CYS A 35 -7.92 -16.08 0.04
CA CYS A 35 -7.23 -15.12 0.87
C CYS A 35 -8.21 -14.46 1.84
N ARG A 36 -7.72 -14.05 3.01
CA ARG A 36 -8.54 -13.37 4.02
C ARG A 36 -7.78 -12.17 4.57
N ASP A 37 -8.50 -11.12 4.89
CA ASP A 37 -7.93 -9.98 5.57
C ASP A 37 -7.44 -10.39 6.96
N VAL A 38 -6.26 -9.89 7.33
CA VAL A 38 -5.68 -10.17 8.63
C VAL A 38 -5.72 -8.97 9.56
N LEU A 39 -6.09 -7.80 9.04
CA LEU A 39 -6.25 -6.57 9.83
C LEU A 39 -7.69 -6.07 9.71
N THR A 40 -8.17 -5.45 10.78
CA THR A 40 -9.50 -4.83 10.80
C THR A 40 -9.52 -3.45 10.16
N ARG A 41 -8.37 -2.91 9.81
CA ARG A 41 -8.20 -1.62 9.14
C ARG A 41 -7.04 -1.72 8.14
N PRO A 42 -6.88 -0.74 7.23
CA PRO A 42 -5.80 -0.77 6.25
C PRO A 42 -4.42 -0.86 6.89
N LEU A 43 -3.52 -1.58 6.23
CA LEU A 43 -2.10 -1.61 6.60
C LEU A 43 -1.47 -0.21 6.46
N LEU A 44 -1.77 0.46 5.34
CA LEU A 44 -1.35 1.82 5.07
C LEU A 44 -2.60 2.68 4.82
N PRO A 45 -3.14 3.32 5.86
CA PRO A 45 -4.24 4.26 5.68
C PRO A 45 -3.73 5.62 5.21
N SER A 46 -4.62 6.44 4.67
CA SER A 46 -4.30 7.83 4.41
C SER A 46 -4.02 8.57 5.70
N THR A 47 -2.98 9.40 5.68
CA THR A 47 -2.62 10.31 6.76
C THR A 47 -2.50 11.72 6.20
N PRO A 48 -2.39 12.78 7.03
CA PRO A 48 -2.18 14.13 6.52
C PRO A 48 -0.95 14.30 5.64
N THR A 49 0.09 13.47 5.85
CA THR A 49 1.35 13.55 5.10
C THR A 49 1.50 12.45 4.06
N MET A 50 0.64 11.43 4.09
CA MET A 50 0.69 10.30 3.17
C MET A 50 -0.75 9.95 2.77
N ARG A 51 -1.19 10.46 1.62
CA ARG A 51 -2.57 10.29 1.17
C ARG A 51 -2.69 9.19 0.12
N THR A 52 -3.76 8.42 0.21
CA THR A 52 -4.15 7.38 -0.76
C THR A 52 -3.01 6.42 -1.13
N PRO A 53 -2.32 5.79 -0.15
CA PRO A 53 -1.25 4.85 -0.46
C PRO A 53 -1.79 3.63 -1.19
N SER A 54 -1.19 3.29 -2.32
CA SER A 54 -1.69 2.23 -3.20
C SER A 54 -0.59 1.68 -4.11
N GLY A 55 -0.92 0.58 -4.81
CA GLY A 55 -0.01 -0.03 -5.78
C GLY A 55 1.25 -0.62 -5.15
N LEU A 56 1.12 -1.18 -3.95
CA LEU A 56 2.27 -1.68 -3.20
C LEU A 56 2.90 -2.89 -3.87
N SER A 57 4.22 -2.83 -4.04
CA SER A 57 5.07 -3.94 -4.44
C SER A 57 6.19 -4.12 -3.43
N THR A 58 6.72 -5.34 -3.33
CA THR A 58 7.81 -5.63 -2.40
C THR A 58 9.08 -5.98 -3.14
N PHE A 59 10.22 -5.67 -2.55
CA PHE A 59 11.52 -6.05 -3.07
C PHE A 59 12.51 -6.30 -1.94
N VAL A 60 13.60 -6.98 -2.26
CA VAL A 60 14.67 -7.26 -1.31
C VAL A 60 15.92 -6.53 -1.78
N ASP A 61 16.56 -5.79 -0.89
CA ASP A 61 17.80 -5.08 -1.23
C ASP A 61 19.02 -6.01 -1.23
N THR A 62 20.18 -5.47 -1.58
CA THR A 62 21.42 -6.26 -1.65
C THR A 62 21.90 -6.77 -0.29
N ARG A 63 21.33 -6.26 0.81
CA ARG A 63 21.63 -6.73 2.18
C ARG A 63 20.58 -7.71 2.69
N GLY A 64 19.63 -8.15 1.84
CA GLY A 64 18.59 -9.08 2.23
C GLY A 64 17.44 -8.44 3.00
N ARG A 65 17.38 -7.12 3.09
CA ARG A 65 16.28 -6.43 3.76
C ARG A 65 15.11 -6.26 2.81
N ARG A 66 13.91 -6.42 3.34
CA ARG A 66 12.67 -6.31 2.57
C ARG A 66 12.08 -4.91 2.66
N TRP A 67 11.64 -4.41 1.52
CA TRP A 67 11.07 -3.08 1.37
C TRP A 67 9.73 -3.16 0.67
N ALA A 68 8.88 -2.18 0.93
CA ALA A 68 7.67 -1.92 0.17
C ALA A 68 7.86 -0.65 -0.64
N ALA A 69 7.47 -0.70 -1.91
CA ALA A 69 7.36 0.47 -2.77
C ALA A 69 5.89 0.70 -3.07
N PHE A 70 5.43 1.93 -2.94
CA PHE A 70 4.02 2.28 -3.16
C PHE A 70 3.93 3.73 -3.61
N THR A 71 2.75 4.14 -4.06
CA THR A 71 2.53 5.52 -4.49
C THR A 71 1.53 6.20 -3.55
N THR A 72 1.72 7.50 -3.37
CA THR A 72 0.83 8.35 -2.58
C THR A 72 0.51 9.62 -3.35
N THR A 73 -0.59 10.27 -2.96
CA THR A 73 -0.94 11.58 -3.50
C THR A 73 -0.31 12.65 -2.64
N VAL A 74 0.39 13.58 -3.27
CA VAL A 74 0.94 14.77 -2.63
C VAL A 74 0.17 15.99 -3.08
N LEU A 75 -0.26 16.82 -2.13
CA LEU A 75 -0.89 18.09 -2.42
C LEU A 75 0.21 19.12 -2.67
N ILE A 76 0.45 19.45 -3.95
CA ILE A 76 1.35 20.52 -4.35
C ILE A 76 0.51 21.77 -4.53
N PRO A 77 0.66 22.80 -3.67
CA PRO A 77 -0.26 23.97 -3.69
C PRO A 77 -0.39 24.61 -5.06
N SER A 78 0.69 24.72 -5.84
CA SER A 78 0.67 25.32 -7.17
C SER A 78 -0.06 24.49 -8.22
N ARG A 79 -0.33 23.21 -7.94
CA ARG A 79 -0.99 22.27 -8.84
C ARG A 79 -2.26 21.70 -8.26
N TYR A 80 -2.59 22.08 -7.03
CA TYR A 80 -3.75 21.54 -6.34
C TYR A 80 -5.04 22.01 -7.03
N ARG A 81 -5.90 21.05 -7.31
CA ARG A 81 -7.25 21.28 -7.77
C ARG A 81 -8.22 20.68 -6.76
N PRO A 82 -9.18 21.45 -6.22
CA PRO A 82 -10.14 20.93 -5.25
C PRO A 82 -10.82 19.67 -5.78
N GLY A 83 -10.88 18.63 -4.94
CA GLY A 83 -11.50 17.34 -5.26
C GLY A 83 -10.65 16.39 -6.10
N ARG A 84 -9.40 16.74 -6.44
CA ARG A 84 -8.53 15.92 -7.28
C ARG A 84 -7.31 15.43 -6.53
N PHE A 85 -7.49 14.45 -5.63
CA PHE A 85 -6.38 13.85 -4.86
C PHE A 85 -5.48 12.97 -5.70
N TYR A 86 -5.91 12.56 -6.90
CA TYR A 86 -5.18 11.61 -7.73
C TYR A 86 -4.27 12.25 -8.77
N ASP A 87 -4.22 13.58 -8.84
CA ASP A 87 -3.49 14.28 -9.90
C ASP A 87 -1.97 14.28 -9.70
N ASN A 88 -1.49 14.11 -8.47
CA ASN A 88 -0.08 14.21 -8.12
C ASN A 88 0.35 12.98 -7.30
N ARG A 89 0.77 11.93 -7.98
CA ARG A 89 1.26 10.74 -7.29
C ARG A 89 2.79 10.71 -7.30
N VAL A 90 3.35 10.29 -6.18
CA VAL A 90 4.79 10.13 -6.00
C VAL A 90 5.10 8.73 -5.50
N LEU A 91 6.31 8.27 -5.74
CA LEU A 91 6.79 6.98 -5.26
C LEU A 91 7.37 7.15 -3.85
N ASP A 92 6.94 6.28 -2.96
CA ASP A 92 7.47 6.16 -1.61
C ASP A 92 8.02 4.76 -1.39
N VAL A 93 8.99 4.63 -0.50
CA VAL A 93 9.49 3.34 -0.05
C VAL A 93 9.56 3.30 1.46
N ALA A 94 9.32 2.14 2.03
CA ALA A 94 9.39 1.95 3.47
C ALA A 94 9.89 0.53 3.77
N PRO A 95 10.61 0.34 4.89
CA PRO A 95 11.00 -1.00 5.29
C PRO A 95 9.75 -1.82 5.65
N LEU A 96 9.76 -3.09 5.23
CA LEU A 96 8.66 -4.00 5.51
C LEU A 96 9.16 -5.05 6.49
N ILE A 97 8.62 -4.98 7.70
CA ILE A 97 8.97 -5.91 8.78
C ILE A 97 7.82 -6.88 8.97
N THR A 98 8.09 -8.17 8.82
CA THR A 98 7.13 -9.23 9.09
C THR A 98 7.47 -9.90 10.42
N ARG A 99 6.47 -10.05 11.27
CA ARG A 99 6.62 -10.70 12.59
C ARG A 99 5.60 -11.80 12.78
#